data_4354f426ad59cef72cf3c856f009a6c4
#
_entry.id   4354f426ad59cef72cf3c856f009a6c4
#
_cell.length_a   1.000
_cell.length_b   1.000
_cell.length_c   1.000
_cell.angle_alpha   90.00
_cell.angle_beta   90.00
_cell.angle_gamma   90.00
#
_symmetry.space_group_name_H-M   'P 1'
#
loop_
_entity.id
_entity.type
_entity.pdbx_description
1 polymer ?
#
loop_
_entity_poly.entity_id
_entity_poly.type
_entity_poly.pdbx_seq_one_letter_code
_entity_poly.pdbx_strand_id
1 'polypeptide(L)'
;MNRKMRKILYLLVLGLMVVSCELETSGNGDLDGYWQMSQVDTLATGGIADTHESYIFWGIQGKLLQIRYTENNVYLGEGLLFRFENKNSMLTLSSPYVHHLYETDEPIEDVEILKPFGIYRLEEKFAIEQLDDKCMVLTNDVVRLHFWKY
;
A
#
# COMPACT_ATOMS: atom_id res chain seq x y z
N MET A 1 -33.91 -6.55 -44.12
CA MET A 1 -32.90 -7.37 -43.41
C MET A 1 -33.52 -8.72 -43.05
N ASN A 2 -32.90 -9.81 -43.50
CA ASN A 2 -33.41 -11.16 -43.38
C ASN A 2 -33.38 -11.61 -41.88
N ARG A 3 -34.34 -12.41 -41.40
CA ARG A 3 -34.42 -12.91 -40.00
C ARG A 3 -33.10 -13.59 -39.56
N LYS A 4 -32.42 -14.27 -40.45
CA LYS A 4 -31.10 -14.89 -40.19
C LYS A 4 -30.00 -13.85 -39.96
N MET A 5 -29.99 -12.77 -40.74
CA MET A 5 -29.01 -11.67 -40.57
C MET A 5 -29.21 -10.93 -39.23
N ARG A 6 -30.45 -10.71 -38.81
CA ARG A 6 -30.74 -10.11 -37.48
C ARG A 6 -30.22 -10.95 -36.34
N LYS A 7 -30.40 -12.27 -36.41
CA LYS A 7 -29.87 -13.19 -35.35
C LYS A 7 -28.37 -13.19 -35.31
N ILE A 8 -27.70 -13.15 -36.46
CA ILE A 8 -26.24 -13.07 -36.54
C ILE A 8 -25.75 -11.73 -35.99
N LEU A 9 -26.44 -10.64 -36.27
CA LEU A 9 -26.09 -9.31 -35.77
C LEU A 9 -26.22 -9.24 -34.23
N TYR A 10 -27.28 -9.81 -33.66
CA TYR A 10 -27.45 -9.90 -32.19
C TYR A 10 -26.42 -10.76 -31.52
N LEU A 11 -25.99 -11.88 -32.12
CA LEU A 11 -24.93 -12.73 -31.64
C LEU A 11 -23.54 -12.02 -31.69
N LEU A 12 -23.32 -11.22 -32.73
CA LEU A 12 -22.07 -10.43 -32.87
C LEU A 12 -22.01 -9.29 -31.85
N VAL A 13 -23.12 -8.60 -31.60
CA VAL A 13 -23.21 -7.53 -30.57
C VAL A 13 -23.10 -8.11 -29.17
N LEU A 14 -23.71 -9.29 -28.91
CA LEU A 14 -23.59 -9.96 -27.62
C LEU A 14 -22.17 -10.47 -27.35
N GLY A 15 -21.46 -10.92 -28.40
CA GLY A 15 -20.06 -11.34 -28.32
C GLY A 15 -19.07 -10.20 -28.02
N LEU A 16 -19.41 -8.98 -28.43
CA LEU A 16 -18.56 -7.78 -28.16
C LEU A 16 -18.72 -7.24 -26.73
N MET A 17 -19.77 -7.65 -26.01
CA MET A 17 -20.01 -7.20 -24.62
C MET A 17 -19.22 -7.98 -23.56
N VAL A 18 -18.61 -9.11 -23.90
CA VAL A 18 -17.86 -9.94 -22.95
C VAL A 18 -16.34 -9.69 -22.93
N VAL A 19 -15.83 -8.76 -23.74
CA VAL A 19 -14.36 -8.51 -23.88
C VAL A 19 -13.88 -7.34 -23.02
N SER A 20 -14.70 -6.71 -22.18
CA SER A 20 -14.30 -5.51 -21.45
C SER A 20 -14.42 -5.69 -19.93
N CYS A 21 -13.62 -6.59 -19.38
CA CYS A 21 -13.21 -6.52 -17.99
C CYS A 21 -11.85 -7.18 -17.86
N GLU A 22 -10.80 -6.51 -18.35
CA GLU A 22 -9.48 -6.75 -17.79
C GLU A 22 -9.51 -6.15 -16.39
N LEU A 23 -9.61 -7.01 -15.39
CA LEU A 23 -9.19 -6.65 -14.04
C LEU A 23 -7.71 -6.32 -14.15
N GLU A 24 -7.39 -5.03 -14.07
CA GLU A 24 -6.00 -4.61 -13.87
C GLU A 24 -5.53 -5.20 -12.53
N THR A 25 -4.86 -6.34 -12.61
CA THR A 25 -4.09 -6.85 -11.48
C THR A 25 -2.88 -5.94 -11.35
N SER A 26 -2.65 -5.40 -10.16
CA SER A 26 -1.57 -4.42 -9.93
C SER A 26 -0.16 -4.97 -10.18
N GLY A 27 -0.01 -6.29 -10.30
CA GLY A 27 1.27 -6.97 -10.52
C GLY A 27 2.18 -7.04 -9.29
N ASN A 28 1.71 -6.62 -8.11
CA ASN A 28 2.52 -6.60 -6.88
C ASN A 28 2.44 -7.93 -6.09
N GLY A 29 1.62 -8.90 -6.54
CA GLY A 29 1.46 -10.19 -5.86
C GLY A 29 0.97 -10.04 -4.42
N ASP A 30 1.61 -10.76 -3.50
CA ASP A 30 1.24 -10.76 -2.09
C ASP A 30 1.42 -9.40 -1.40
N LEU A 31 2.20 -8.47 -1.98
CA LEU A 31 2.40 -7.13 -1.45
C LEU A 31 1.12 -6.30 -1.44
N ASP A 32 0.24 -6.49 -2.44
CA ASP A 32 -1.05 -5.80 -2.45
C ASP A 32 -1.91 -6.17 -1.27
N GLY A 33 -2.58 -5.18 -0.73
CA GLY A 33 -3.53 -5.36 0.36
C GLY A 33 -3.44 -4.30 1.42
N TYR A 34 -4.06 -4.61 2.55
CA TYR A 34 -4.14 -3.75 3.70
C TYR A 34 -3.41 -4.41 4.88
N TRP A 35 -2.34 -3.77 5.34
CA TRP A 35 -1.39 -4.33 6.28
C TRP A 35 -1.40 -3.57 7.59
N GLN A 36 -1.72 -4.23 8.70
CA GLN A 36 -1.62 -3.62 10.02
C GLN A 36 -0.21 -3.78 10.58
N MET A 37 0.42 -2.69 10.98
CA MET A 37 1.69 -2.73 11.72
C MET A 37 1.44 -3.28 13.11
N SER A 38 2.10 -4.38 13.44
CA SER A 38 1.92 -5.10 14.69
C SER A 38 3.07 -4.94 15.67
N GLN A 39 4.29 -4.73 15.15
CA GLN A 39 5.49 -4.63 15.98
C GLN A 39 6.59 -3.83 15.27
N VAL A 40 7.36 -3.09 16.04
CA VAL A 40 8.58 -2.40 15.60
C VAL A 40 9.74 -2.85 16.47
N ASP A 41 10.78 -3.40 15.84
CA ASP A 41 12.05 -3.71 16.52
C ASP A 41 13.06 -2.61 16.19
N THR A 42 13.65 -2.00 17.20
CA THR A 42 14.71 -1.01 17.05
C THR A 42 16.07 -1.72 17.00
N LEU A 43 16.75 -1.70 15.85
CA LEU A 43 17.92 -2.52 15.62
C LEU A 43 19.12 -2.13 16.52
N ALA A 44 19.32 -0.85 16.78
CA ALA A 44 20.45 -0.37 17.57
C ALA A 44 20.38 -0.78 19.05
N THR A 45 19.18 -0.90 19.61
CA THR A 45 18.98 -1.17 21.04
C THR A 45 18.41 -2.55 21.32
N GLY A 46 17.90 -3.25 20.31
CA GLY A 46 17.11 -4.47 20.45
C GLY A 46 15.75 -4.24 21.12
N GLY A 47 15.30 -2.98 21.22
CA GLY A 47 13.98 -2.65 21.77
C GLY A 47 12.87 -3.15 20.88
N ILE A 48 11.81 -3.70 21.49
CA ILE A 48 10.61 -4.20 20.80
C ILE A 48 9.43 -3.38 21.28
N ALA A 49 8.70 -2.78 20.34
CA ALA A 49 7.46 -2.06 20.61
C ALA A 49 6.28 -2.79 19.96
N ASP A 50 5.29 -3.16 20.74
CA ASP A 50 3.99 -3.61 20.24
C ASP A 50 3.22 -2.40 19.72
N THR A 51 2.84 -2.42 18.43
CA THR A 51 2.11 -1.33 17.78
C THR A 51 0.70 -1.75 17.36
N HIS A 52 0.25 -2.93 17.77
CA HIS A 52 -1.07 -3.45 17.40
C HIS A 52 -2.22 -2.50 17.81
N GLU A 53 -2.12 -1.90 18.99
CA GLU A 53 -3.08 -0.91 19.51
C GLU A 53 -2.94 0.50 18.88
N SER A 54 -1.89 0.74 18.09
CA SER A 54 -1.66 2.03 17.44
C SER A 54 -2.47 2.22 16.16
N TYR A 55 -3.12 1.16 15.67
CA TYR A 55 -3.96 1.17 14.47
C TYR A 55 -3.30 1.84 13.26
N ILE A 56 -2.03 1.50 13.03
CA ILE A 56 -1.27 1.95 11.86
C ILE A 56 -1.45 0.93 10.74
N PHE A 57 -1.94 1.38 9.59
CA PHE A 57 -2.20 0.54 8.43
C PHE A 57 -1.48 1.05 7.20
N TRP A 58 -0.88 0.14 6.45
CA TRP A 58 -0.31 0.38 5.13
C TRP A 58 -1.21 -0.26 4.07
N GLY A 59 -1.88 0.55 3.26
CA GLY A 59 -2.65 0.10 2.10
C GLY A 59 -1.79 0.17 0.85
N ILE A 60 -1.57 -0.96 0.19
CA ILE A 60 -0.70 -1.05 -0.99
C ILE A 60 -1.53 -1.51 -2.17
N GLN A 61 -1.56 -0.72 -3.24
CA GLN A 61 -2.28 -1.04 -4.47
C GLN A 61 -1.70 -0.28 -5.66
N GLY A 62 -1.55 -0.96 -6.79
CA GLY A 62 -1.02 -0.37 -8.02
C GLY A 62 0.41 0.14 -7.83
N LYS A 63 0.59 1.45 -7.81
CA LYS A 63 1.89 2.12 -7.60
C LYS A 63 1.87 3.07 -6.40
N LEU A 64 0.84 2.96 -5.56
CA LEU A 64 0.64 3.81 -4.39
C LEU A 64 0.63 2.98 -3.11
N LEU A 65 1.28 3.53 -2.10
CA LEU A 65 1.22 3.07 -0.73
C LEU A 65 0.61 4.20 0.10
N GLN A 66 -0.45 3.88 0.84
CA GLN A 66 -1.09 4.79 1.77
C GLN A 66 -0.86 4.33 3.19
N ILE A 67 -0.38 5.20 4.06
CA ILE A 67 -0.34 4.97 5.50
C ILE A 67 -1.54 5.67 6.12
N ARG A 68 -2.35 4.90 6.85
CA ARG A 68 -3.45 5.38 7.65
C ARG A 68 -3.16 5.09 9.11
N TYR A 69 -3.53 6.01 9.96
CA TYR A 69 -3.38 5.87 11.40
C TYR A 69 -4.54 6.53 12.13
N THR A 70 -4.80 6.08 13.34
CA THR A 70 -5.81 6.71 14.20
C THR A 70 -5.12 7.30 15.42
N GLU A 71 -5.49 8.49 15.79
CA GLU A 71 -5.09 9.10 17.03
C GLU A 71 -6.28 9.04 18.00
N ASN A 72 -6.08 8.46 19.18
CA ASN A 72 -7.13 8.28 20.19
C ASN A 72 -8.41 7.59 19.67
N ASN A 73 -8.28 6.58 18.80
CA ASN A 73 -9.39 5.88 18.14
C ASN A 73 -10.26 6.77 17.23
N VAL A 74 -9.79 7.96 16.86
CA VAL A 74 -10.45 8.82 15.87
C VAL A 74 -9.71 8.71 14.55
N TYR A 75 -10.41 8.25 13.51
CA TYR A 75 -9.89 8.28 12.15
C TYR A 75 -9.87 9.73 11.67
N LEU A 76 -8.69 10.29 11.48
CA LEU A 76 -8.53 11.69 11.13
C LEU A 76 -8.83 11.99 9.65
N GLY A 77 -9.15 10.99 8.84
CA GLY A 77 -9.45 11.16 7.41
C GLY A 77 -8.26 11.57 6.54
N GLU A 78 -7.16 11.91 7.17
CA GLU A 78 -5.89 12.22 6.54
C GLU A 78 -4.98 10.99 6.57
N GLY A 79 -4.01 10.94 5.68
CA GLY A 79 -3.05 9.85 5.62
C GLY A 79 -1.80 10.30 4.89
N LEU A 80 -0.81 9.43 4.86
CA LEU A 80 0.40 9.66 4.10
C LEU A 80 0.35 8.83 2.81
N LEU A 81 0.73 9.43 1.71
CA LEU A 81 0.82 8.77 0.41
C LEU A 81 2.27 8.70 -0.03
N PHE A 82 2.64 7.58 -0.63
CA PHE A 82 3.94 7.34 -1.22
C PHE A 82 3.77 6.71 -2.60
N ARG A 83 4.70 6.98 -3.50
CA ARG A 83 4.98 6.08 -4.61
C ARG A 83 5.91 4.99 -4.13
N PHE A 84 5.81 3.80 -4.70
CA PHE A 84 6.74 2.73 -4.36
C PHE A 84 7.20 1.96 -5.59
N GLU A 85 8.35 1.32 -5.44
CA GLU A 85 8.88 0.31 -6.35
C GLU A 85 9.22 -0.95 -5.55
N ASN A 86 8.78 -2.10 -6.02
CA ASN A 86 9.16 -3.41 -5.48
C ASN A 86 10.06 -4.12 -6.49
N LYS A 87 11.33 -4.25 -6.17
CA LYS A 87 12.32 -4.87 -7.05
C LYS A 87 13.42 -5.57 -6.26
N ASN A 88 13.75 -6.80 -6.65
CA ASN A 88 14.83 -7.58 -6.05
C ASN A 88 14.70 -7.71 -4.51
N SER A 89 13.50 -8.01 -4.02
CA SER A 89 13.19 -8.09 -2.58
C SER A 89 13.48 -6.79 -1.80
N MET A 90 13.42 -5.66 -2.50
CA MET A 90 13.57 -4.33 -1.94
C MET A 90 12.31 -3.51 -2.25
N LEU A 91 11.70 -2.96 -1.21
CA LEU A 91 10.61 -2.00 -1.31
C LEU A 91 11.20 -0.60 -1.14
N THR A 92 11.14 0.22 -2.18
CA THR A 92 11.56 1.62 -2.16
C THR A 92 10.34 2.51 -2.10
N LEU A 93 10.22 3.33 -1.07
CA LEU A 93 9.21 4.38 -0.94
C LEU A 93 9.78 5.71 -1.36
N SER A 94 9.02 6.50 -2.10
CA SER A 94 9.43 7.83 -2.58
C SER A 94 8.26 8.79 -2.67
N SER A 95 8.56 10.07 -2.85
CA SER A 95 7.57 11.14 -3.03
C SER A 95 6.48 11.11 -1.95
N PRO A 96 6.82 11.30 -0.67
CA PRO A 96 5.84 11.34 0.41
C PRO A 96 4.96 12.58 0.33
N TYR A 97 3.65 12.40 0.55
CA TYR A 97 2.65 13.46 0.61
C TYR A 97 1.74 13.27 1.81
N VAL A 98 1.27 14.38 2.39
CA VAL A 98 0.10 14.39 3.26
C VAL A 98 -1.13 14.39 2.36
N HIS A 99 -2.01 13.42 2.54
CA HIS A 99 -3.27 13.33 1.81
C HIS A 99 -4.37 14.06 2.57
N HIS A 100 -4.96 15.07 1.93
CA HIS A 100 -6.09 15.83 2.46
C HIS A 100 -7.37 15.45 1.72
N LEU A 101 -8.45 15.14 2.44
CA LEU A 101 -9.73 14.73 1.84
C LEU A 101 -10.41 15.82 1.01
N TYR A 102 -10.19 17.09 1.35
CA TYR A 102 -10.90 18.22 0.76
C TYR A 102 -9.99 19.30 0.20
N GLU A 103 -8.69 19.11 0.29
CA GLU A 103 -7.67 20.06 -0.16
C GLU A 103 -6.67 19.36 -1.08
N THR A 104 -5.70 20.13 -1.59
CA THR A 104 -4.61 19.58 -2.40
C THR A 104 -3.62 18.85 -1.50
N ASP A 105 -3.17 17.66 -1.92
CA ASP A 105 -2.11 16.91 -1.25
C ASP A 105 -0.83 17.76 -1.14
N GLU A 106 -0.18 17.75 0.02
CA GLU A 106 1.03 18.51 0.28
C GLU A 106 2.27 17.62 0.33
N PRO A 107 3.35 17.95 -0.41
CA PRO A 107 4.62 17.21 -0.31
C PRO A 107 5.19 17.28 1.11
N ILE A 108 5.68 16.16 1.61
CA ILE A 108 6.39 16.12 2.90
C ILE A 108 7.87 16.40 2.65
N GLU A 109 8.39 17.45 3.26
CA GLU A 109 9.80 17.82 3.24
C GLU A 109 10.51 17.51 4.57
N ASP A 110 9.75 17.43 5.66
CA ASP A 110 10.27 17.11 6.99
C ASP A 110 10.08 15.62 7.29
N VAL A 111 11.20 14.91 7.38
CA VAL A 111 11.23 13.48 7.67
C VAL A 111 10.76 13.13 9.09
N GLU A 112 10.77 14.09 10.02
CA GLU A 112 10.32 13.84 11.40
C GLU A 112 8.86 13.34 11.45
N ILE A 113 8.03 13.79 10.52
CA ILE A 113 6.63 13.35 10.37
C ILE A 113 6.54 11.86 10.07
N LEU A 114 7.54 11.28 9.42
CA LEU A 114 7.54 9.90 8.93
C LEU A 114 8.09 8.89 9.94
N LYS A 115 8.89 9.34 10.90
CA LYS A 115 9.58 8.48 11.89
C LYS A 115 8.65 7.59 12.71
N PRO A 116 7.44 8.06 13.14
CA PRO A 116 6.50 7.20 13.85
C PRO A 116 6.04 5.97 13.08
N PHE A 117 6.21 6.00 11.76
CA PHE A 117 5.85 4.91 10.84
C PHE A 117 7.05 4.05 10.43
N GLY A 118 8.22 4.25 11.06
CA GLY A 118 9.45 3.52 10.75
C GLY A 118 10.18 3.99 9.51
N ILE A 119 9.87 5.19 9.01
CA ILE A 119 10.44 5.79 7.80
C ILE A 119 11.36 6.95 8.23
N TYR A 120 12.63 6.87 7.88
CA TYR A 120 13.67 7.79 8.35
C TYR A 120 14.29 8.64 7.25
N ARG A 121 13.83 8.44 6.00
CA ARG A 121 14.27 9.20 4.81
C ARG A 121 13.08 9.52 3.92
N LEU A 122 13.16 10.60 3.15
CA LEU A 122 12.13 10.96 2.15
C LEU A 122 12.09 9.94 0.98
N GLU A 123 13.24 9.32 0.67
CA GLU A 123 13.30 8.09 -0.11
C GLU A 123 13.83 6.98 0.81
N GLU A 124 12.93 6.09 1.24
CA GLU A 124 13.24 5.01 2.18
C GLU A 124 13.28 3.67 1.46
N LYS A 125 14.25 2.82 1.86
CA LYS A 125 14.43 1.48 1.30
C LYS A 125 14.32 0.44 2.39
N PHE A 126 13.43 -0.50 2.17
CA PHE A 126 13.24 -1.65 3.05
C PHE A 126 13.63 -2.95 2.32
N ALA A 127 14.49 -3.76 2.93
CA ALA A 127 14.59 -5.15 2.54
C ALA A 127 13.31 -5.88 2.95
N ILE A 128 12.74 -6.66 2.05
CA ILE A 128 11.60 -7.55 2.32
C ILE A 128 12.18 -8.85 2.88
N GLU A 129 12.13 -9.04 4.20
CA GLU A 129 12.62 -10.27 4.85
C GLU A 129 11.59 -11.39 4.77
N GLN A 130 10.31 -11.05 4.84
CA GLN A 130 9.18 -11.96 4.68
C GLN A 130 8.05 -11.26 3.95
N LEU A 131 7.39 -11.99 3.04
CA LEU A 131 6.16 -11.57 2.39
C LEU A 131 5.39 -12.80 1.97
N ASP A 132 4.21 -12.96 2.54
CA ASP A 132 3.25 -14.00 2.18
C ASP A 132 1.82 -13.44 2.27
N ASP A 133 0.82 -14.30 2.13
CA ASP A 133 -0.59 -13.90 2.15
C ASP A 133 -1.10 -13.42 3.52
N LYS A 134 -0.29 -13.50 4.58
CA LYS A 134 -0.67 -13.15 5.97
C LYS A 134 0.29 -12.21 6.66
N CYS A 135 1.58 -12.33 6.37
CA CYS A 135 2.63 -11.63 7.10
C CYS A 135 3.59 -10.92 6.16
N MET A 136 4.04 -9.75 6.58
CA MET A 136 5.11 -9.01 5.92
C MET A 136 6.10 -8.50 6.97
N VAL A 137 7.39 -8.66 6.68
CA VAL A 137 8.47 -8.11 7.51
C VAL A 137 9.37 -7.27 6.62
N LEU A 138 9.50 -6.01 6.97
CA LEU A 138 10.31 -5.00 6.28
C LEU A 138 11.42 -4.51 7.20
N THR A 139 12.64 -4.40 6.70
CA THR A 139 13.79 -3.93 7.48
C THR A 139 14.55 -2.84 6.73
N ASN A 140 14.82 -1.73 7.41
CA ASN A 140 15.81 -0.75 7.00
C ASN A 140 17.01 -0.78 7.97
N ASP A 141 17.89 0.23 7.95
CA ASP A 141 19.05 0.29 8.82
C ASP A 141 18.75 0.72 10.28
N VAL A 142 17.52 1.11 10.58
CA VAL A 142 17.08 1.59 11.90
C VAL A 142 16.14 0.62 12.59
N VAL A 143 15.16 0.10 11.86
CA VAL A 143 14.06 -0.71 12.41
C VAL A 143 13.74 -1.91 11.55
N ARG A 144 13.12 -2.90 12.19
CA ARG A 144 12.39 -3.99 11.53
C ARG A 144 10.91 -3.83 11.85
N LEU A 145 10.07 -3.77 10.82
CA LEU A 145 8.63 -3.58 10.91
C LEU A 145 7.92 -4.90 10.61
N HIS A 146 7.01 -5.29 11.49
CA HIS A 146 6.20 -6.49 11.31
C HIS A 146 4.76 -6.09 11.03
N PHE A 147 4.15 -6.75 10.05
CA PHE A 147 2.78 -6.49 9.62
C PHE A 147 1.99 -7.79 9.50
N TRP A 148 0.71 -7.68 9.75
CA TRP A 148 -0.27 -8.71 9.46
C TRP A 148 -1.22 -8.20 8.39
N LYS A 149 -1.60 -9.06 7.47
CA LYS A 149 -2.61 -8.73 6.46
C LYS A 149 -3.99 -8.68 7.12
N TYR A 150 -4.70 -7.58 6.85
CA TYR A 150 -6.00 -7.30 7.44
C TYR A 150 -7.13 -7.76 6.51
#